data_0df178251e129edaca4b3506bb203e99
#
_entry.id   0df178251e129edaca4b3506bb203e99
#
_cell.length_a   1.000
_cell.length_b   1.000
_cell.length_c   1.000
_cell.angle_alpha   90.00
_cell.angle_beta   90.00
_cell.angle_gamma   90.00
#
_symmetry.space_group_name_H-M   'P 1'
#
loop_
_entity.id
_entity.type
_entity.pdbx_description
1 polymer ?
#
loop_
_entity_poly.entity_id
_entity_poly.type
_entity_poly.pdbx_seq_one_letter_code
_entity_poly.pdbx_strand_id
1 'polypeptide(L)'
;HSKRSASIFRYPVLMAFTLFFAGLFVLDLVTPDRAYSELENTTLSQRPSLSSVSADGLNKFFTAYTKYVKDQVAGRDNWVALQSTVETKVMQKEQSGGILLGRQQMMFPRTYGLVSSETRTLPKNTAALEALCQRYPGKVNVMLVPAASAIYPENVPAGAPLLDEDRYLDSLSDAVQAAGGRFVDVRQTLTAHKDEYIYYRTDHHWTSTGAYYAYKQ
;
A
#
# COMPACT_ATOMS: atom_id res chain seq x y z
N HIS A 1 61.22 -14.78 -16.84
CA HIS A 1 59.99 -14.08 -16.38
C HIS A 1 58.89 -15.13 -16.16
N SER A 2 58.78 -15.62 -14.91
CA SER A 2 57.65 -16.47 -14.46
C SER A 2 56.39 -15.64 -14.47
N LYS A 3 55.45 -15.93 -15.37
CA LYS A 3 54.07 -15.41 -15.30
C LYS A 3 53.41 -16.01 -14.06
N ARG A 4 53.34 -15.23 -12.99
CA ARG A 4 52.49 -15.58 -11.85
C ARG A 4 51.06 -15.64 -12.36
N SER A 5 50.51 -16.84 -12.56
CA SER A 5 49.08 -17.01 -12.76
C SER A 5 48.38 -16.46 -11.51
N ALA A 6 47.64 -15.39 -11.66
CA ALA A 6 46.86 -14.86 -10.58
C ALA A 6 45.82 -15.93 -10.22
N SER A 7 46.04 -16.65 -9.13
CA SER A 7 45.07 -17.64 -8.65
C SER A 7 43.83 -16.91 -8.23
N ILE A 8 42.69 -17.19 -8.86
CA ILE A 8 41.38 -16.65 -8.56
C ILE A 8 41.01 -16.88 -7.07
N PHE A 9 41.54 -17.95 -6.47
CA PHE A 9 41.40 -18.28 -5.05
C PHE A 9 42.02 -17.24 -4.08
N ARG A 10 42.78 -16.26 -4.60
CA ARG A 10 43.30 -15.15 -3.80
C ARG A 10 42.22 -14.17 -3.37
N TYR A 11 41.06 -14.22 -4.02
CA TYR A 11 39.92 -13.29 -3.76
C TYR A 11 38.65 -14.07 -3.47
N PRO A 12 38.56 -14.74 -2.31
CA PRO A 12 37.42 -15.62 -1.99
C PRO A 12 36.07 -14.91 -1.98
N VAL A 13 36.04 -13.65 -1.51
CA VAL A 13 34.81 -12.84 -1.49
C VAL A 13 34.32 -12.50 -2.90
N LEU A 14 35.24 -12.10 -3.78
CA LEU A 14 34.93 -11.81 -5.18
C LEU A 14 34.43 -13.08 -5.89
N MET A 15 35.06 -14.21 -5.62
CA MET A 15 34.65 -15.49 -6.19
C MET A 15 33.26 -15.91 -5.71
N ALA A 16 33.00 -15.81 -4.41
CA ALA A 16 31.66 -16.09 -3.84
C ALA A 16 30.61 -15.18 -4.45
N PHE A 17 30.89 -13.88 -4.54
CA PHE A 17 30.01 -12.90 -5.17
C PHE A 17 29.72 -13.25 -6.63
N THR A 18 30.78 -13.52 -7.42
CA THR A 18 30.60 -13.86 -8.83
C THR A 18 29.80 -15.16 -9.01
N LEU A 19 30.07 -16.19 -8.22
CA LEU A 19 29.34 -17.45 -8.26
C LEU A 19 27.86 -17.28 -7.85
N PHE A 20 27.61 -16.47 -6.85
CA PHE A 20 26.25 -16.16 -6.41
C PHE A 20 25.43 -15.49 -7.53
N PHE A 21 25.97 -14.42 -8.13
CA PHE A 21 25.26 -13.73 -9.21
C PHE A 21 25.16 -14.55 -10.49
N ALA A 22 26.18 -15.34 -10.81
CA ALA A 22 26.13 -16.28 -11.95
C ALA A 22 25.03 -17.34 -11.71
N GLY A 23 24.94 -17.86 -10.49
CA GLY A 23 23.87 -18.81 -10.11
C GLY A 23 22.49 -18.21 -10.22
N LEU A 24 22.28 -16.99 -9.71
CA LEU A 24 21.00 -16.26 -9.86
C LEU A 24 20.66 -16.02 -11.33
N PHE A 25 21.64 -15.62 -12.14
CA PHE A 25 21.42 -15.40 -13.56
C PHE A 25 20.99 -16.69 -14.30
N VAL A 26 21.64 -17.82 -13.98
CA VAL A 26 21.26 -19.13 -14.55
C VAL A 26 19.86 -19.53 -14.09
N LEU A 27 19.52 -19.33 -12.80
CA LEU A 27 18.17 -19.59 -12.28
C LEU A 27 17.11 -18.74 -13.00
N ASP A 28 17.41 -17.47 -13.23
CA ASP A 28 16.52 -16.56 -13.93
C ASP A 28 16.25 -16.99 -15.38
N LEU A 29 17.29 -17.48 -16.05
CA LEU A 29 17.18 -17.99 -17.44
C LEU A 29 16.32 -19.26 -17.56
N VAL A 30 16.31 -20.12 -16.55
CA VAL A 30 15.57 -21.38 -16.58
C VAL A 30 14.21 -21.30 -15.89
N THR A 31 13.94 -20.25 -15.11
CA THR A 31 12.66 -20.04 -14.44
C THR A 31 11.66 -19.44 -15.43
N PRO A 32 10.50 -20.06 -15.65
CA PRO A 32 9.49 -19.50 -16.54
C PRO A 32 8.86 -18.25 -15.95
N ASP A 33 8.50 -17.31 -16.85
CA ASP A 33 7.76 -16.10 -16.46
C ASP A 33 6.42 -16.45 -15.82
N ARG A 34 6.05 -15.74 -14.76
CA ARG A 34 4.78 -15.88 -14.05
C ARG A 34 3.86 -14.72 -14.40
N ALA A 35 2.57 -14.99 -14.53
CA ALA A 35 1.57 -13.96 -14.79
C ALA A 35 1.11 -13.23 -13.53
N TYR A 36 1.24 -13.90 -12.36
CA TYR A 36 0.64 -13.44 -11.11
C TYR A 36 1.47 -13.84 -9.90
N SER A 37 1.49 -12.98 -8.86
CA SER A 37 2.03 -13.30 -7.55
C SER A 37 0.88 -13.45 -6.55
N GLU A 38 0.72 -14.64 -6.01
CA GLU A 38 -0.28 -14.91 -4.97
C GLU A 38 0.10 -14.23 -3.65
N LEU A 39 1.40 -14.11 -3.35
CA LEU A 39 1.87 -13.48 -2.12
C LEU A 39 1.50 -12.00 -2.05
N GLU A 40 1.60 -11.29 -3.18
CA GLU A 40 1.32 -9.85 -3.25
C GLU A 40 -0.04 -9.53 -3.86
N ASN A 41 -0.79 -10.56 -4.25
CA ASN A 41 -2.10 -10.44 -4.91
C ASN A 41 -2.07 -9.46 -6.10
N THR A 42 -1.05 -9.59 -6.97
CA THR A 42 -0.82 -8.66 -8.07
C THR A 42 -0.41 -9.37 -9.37
N THR A 43 -0.78 -8.78 -10.49
CA THR A 43 -0.30 -9.22 -11.81
C THR A 43 1.13 -8.77 -12.03
N LEU A 44 1.97 -9.68 -12.51
CA LEU A 44 3.37 -9.44 -12.81
C LEU A 44 3.55 -8.95 -14.25
N SER A 45 4.49 -8.02 -14.43
CA SER A 45 4.83 -7.48 -15.75
C SER A 45 5.40 -8.58 -16.64
N GLN A 46 4.90 -8.64 -17.85
CA GLN A 46 5.37 -9.58 -18.86
C GLN A 46 6.46 -8.94 -19.73
N ARG A 47 7.22 -9.77 -20.43
CA ARG A 47 8.34 -9.33 -21.28
C ARG A 47 7.88 -8.31 -22.31
N PRO A 48 8.39 -7.07 -22.29
CA PRO A 48 7.98 -6.05 -23.24
C PRO A 48 8.56 -6.30 -24.63
N SER A 49 7.82 -5.92 -25.66
CA SER A 49 8.32 -5.86 -27.03
C SER A 49 8.79 -4.45 -27.37
N LEU A 50 9.83 -4.34 -28.18
CA LEU A 50 10.30 -3.06 -28.70
C LEU A 50 9.36 -2.58 -29.81
N SER A 51 8.57 -1.55 -29.55
CA SER A 51 7.57 -1.02 -30.51
C SER A 51 8.17 -0.09 -31.56
N SER A 52 9.25 0.62 -31.23
CA SER A 52 9.97 1.51 -32.16
C SER A 52 11.38 1.79 -31.69
N VAL A 53 12.27 2.13 -32.63
CA VAL A 53 13.68 2.48 -32.38
C VAL A 53 13.84 4.00 -32.10
N SER A 54 12.74 4.75 -31.97
CA SER A 54 12.77 6.16 -31.56
C SER A 54 13.24 6.30 -30.10
N ALA A 55 13.80 7.47 -29.73
CA ALA A 55 14.22 7.73 -28.35
C ALA A 55 13.10 7.50 -27.34
N ASP A 56 11.88 7.89 -27.68
CA ASP A 56 10.67 7.70 -26.87
C ASP A 56 10.30 6.22 -26.73
N GLY A 57 10.39 5.46 -27.84
CA GLY A 57 10.14 4.01 -27.85
C GLY A 57 11.18 3.24 -27.02
N LEU A 58 12.46 3.63 -27.10
CA LEU A 58 13.53 3.05 -26.28
C LEU A 58 13.33 3.35 -24.80
N ASN A 59 12.98 4.58 -24.42
CA ASN A 59 12.72 4.95 -23.04
C ASN A 59 11.55 4.15 -22.43
N LYS A 60 10.45 4.02 -23.19
CA LYS A 60 9.30 3.20 -22.79
C LYS A 60 9.68 1.73 -22.63
N PHE A 61 10.45 1.19 -23.60
CA PHE A 61 10.93 -0.17 -23.53
C PHE A 61 11.81 -0.41 -22.30
N PHE A 62 12.81 0.44 -22.02
CA PHE A 62 13.68 0.27 -20.85
C PHE A 62 12.92 0.40 -19.53
N THR A 63 11.95 1.30 -19.45
CA THR A 63 11.10 1.43 -18.27
C THR A 63 10.27 0.16 -18.04
N ALA A 64 9.63 -0.36 -19.09
CA ALA A 64 8.85 -1.59 -19.03
C ALA A 64 9.73 -2.82 -18.74
N TYR A 65 10.92 -2.88 -19.36
CA TYR A 65 11.88 -3.96 -19.15
C TYR A 65 12.43 -3.97 -17.71
N THR A 66 12.70 -2.80 -17.15
CA THR A 66 13.12 -2.69 -15.74
C THR A 66 12.04 -3.21 -14.79
N LYS A 67 10.77 -2.92 -15.08
CA LYS A 67 9.65 -3.44 -14.30
C LYS A 67 9.53 -4.95 -14.47
N TYR A 68 9.61 -5.45 -15.70
CA TYR A 68 9.59 -6.87 -16.00
C TYR A 68 10.67 -7.64 -15.22
N VAL A 69 11.94 -7.20 -15.28
CA VAL A 69 13.02 -7.85 -14.54
C VAL A 69 12.77 -7.87 -13.03
N LYS A 70 12.26 -6.78 -12.46
CA LYS A 70 11.92 -6.74 -11.03
C LYS A 70 10.79 -7.71 -10.66
N ASP A 71 9.82 -7.88 -11.55
CA ASP A 71 8.65 -8.72 -11.32
C ASP A 71 8.94 -10.21 -11.54
N GLN A 72 9.93 -10.55 -12.42
CA GLN A 72 10.20 -11.93 -12.84
C GLN A 72 11.47 -12.54 -12.23
N VAL A 73 12.20 -11.80 -11.39
CA VAL A 73 13.43 -12.33 -10.78
C VAL A 73 13.17 -13.66 -10.06
N ALA A 74 14.04 -14.64 -10.29
CA ALA A 74 13.89 -15.97 -9.73
C ALA A 74 13.76 -15.96 -8.20
N GLY A 75 12.71 -16.61 -7.68
CA GLY A 75 12.41 -16.64 -6.26
C GLY A 75 11.94 -15.31 -5.66
N ARG A 76 11.41 -14.39 -6.46
CA ARG A 76 10.95 -13.05 -6.05
C ARG A 76 10.12 -13.07 -4.76
N ASP A 77 9.13 -13.96 -4.67
CA ASP A 77 8.25 -14.00 -3.50
C ASP A 77 9.03 -14.38 -2.22
N ASN A 78 10.06 -15.23 -2.33
CA ASN A 78 10.95 -15.56 -1.21
C ASN A 78 11.81 -14.35 -0.81
N TRP A 79 12.28 -13.56 -1.77
CA TRP A 79 13.03 -12.33 -1.48
C TRP A 79 12.17 -11.28 -0.79
N VAL A 80 10.94 -11.09 -1.24
CA VAL A 80 9.96 -10.19 -0.61
C VAL A 80 9.64 -10.65 0.81
N ALA A 81 9.39 -11.96 1.01
CA ALA A 81 9.13 -12.53 2.33
C ALA A 81 10.36 -12.39 3.26
N LEU A 82 11.57 -12.61 2.73
CA LEU A 82 12.82 -12.40 3.49
C LEU A 82 12.99 -10.94 3.88
N GLN A 83 12.80 -10.01 2.95
CA GLN A 83 12.87 -8.57 3.24
C GLN A 83 11.89 -8.20 4.35
N SER A 84 10.62 -8.59 4.22
CA SER A 84 9.60 -8.33 5.24
C SER A 84 9.98 -8.93 6.59
N THR A 85 10.52 -10.13 6.61
CA THR A 85 10.98 -10.79 7.83
C THR A 85 12.14 -10.03 8.48
N VAL A 86 13.14 -9.63 7.71
CA VAL A 86 14.26 -8.82 8.20
C VAL A 86 13.79 -7.48 8.73
N GLU A 87 12.94 -6.77 7.99
CA GLU A 87 12.41 -5.48 8.42
C GLU A 87 11.61 -5.59 9.72
N THR A 88 10.74 -6.59 9.85
CA THR A 88 9.85 -6.71 11.01
C THR A 88 10.47 -7.43 12.20
N LYS A 89 11.26 -8.50 11.98
CA LYS A 89 11.80 -9.35 13.06
C LYS A 89 13.19 -8.91 13.50
N VAL A 90 14.07 -8.50 12.57
CA VAL A 90 15.46 -8.15 12.87
C VAL A 90 15.59 -6.65 13.13
N MET A 91 15.06 -5.83 12.22
CA MET A 91 15.14 -4.36 12.33
C MET A 91 14.04 -3.76 13.21
N GLN A 92 13.03 -4.55 13.58
CA GLN A 92 11.88 -4.13 14.41
C GLN A 92 11.22 -2.84 13.90
N LYS A 93 11.13 -2.71 12.59
CA LYS A 93 10.45 -1.56 11.97
C LYS A 93 8.95 -1.60 12.28
N GLU A 94 8.41 -0.47 12.66
CA GLU A 94 6.96 -0.29 12.87
C GLU A 94 6.21 -0.03 11.57
N GLN A 95 6.90 -0.07 10.43
CA GLN A 95 6.31 0.06 9.10
C GLN A 95 7.06 -0.77 8.06
N SER A 96 6.31 -1.31 7.11
CA SER A 96 6.84 -1.98 5.91
C SER A 96 5.91 -1.73 4.73
N GLY A 97 6.45 -1.44 3.54
CA GLY A 97 5.68 -1.26 2.31
C GLY A 97 4.62 -0.14 2.35
N GLY A 98 4.74 0.86 3.24
CA GLY A 98 3.73 1.92 3.41
C GLY A 98 2.60 1.55 4.36
N ILE A 99 2.71 0.42 5.06
CA ILE A 99 1.77 -0.06 6.07
C ILE A 99 2.41 0.10 7.45
N LEU A 100 1.67 0.63 8.41
CA LEU A 100 2.03 0.66 9.82
C LEU A 100 1.65 -0.67 10.47
N LEU A 101 2.57 -1.24 11.22
CA LEU A 101 2.38 -2.49 11.96
C LEU A 101 1.96 -2.14 13.39
N GLY A 102 0.66 -2.21 13.63
CA GLY A 102 0.07 -1.83 14.90
C GLY A 102 0.01 -2.99 15.90
N ARG A 103 -0.57 -2.69 17.06
CA ARG A 103 -0.84 -3.68 18.11
C ARG A 103 -1.97 -4.62 17.68
N GLN A 104 -2.12 -5.75 18.38
CA GLN A 104 -3.14 -6.77 18.12
C GLN A 104 -3.15 -7.29 16.68
N GLN A 105 -1.99 -7.27 16.00
CA GLN A 105 -1.81 -7.70 14.62
C GLN A 105 -2.60 -6.84 13.61
N MET A 106 -2.97 -5.62 13.98
CA MET A 106 -3.63 -4.69 13.05
C MET A 106 -2.60 -4.01 12.16
N MET A 107 -2.98 -3.82 10.92
CA MET A 107 -2.21 -3.11 9.91
C MET A 107 -2.99 -1.86 9.50
N PHE A 108 -2.29 -0.72 9.45
CA PHE A 108 -2.92 0.54 9.09
C PHE A 108 -2.23 1.14 7.87
N PRO A 109 -2.98 1.63 6.87
CA PRO A 109 -2.40 2.42 5.79
C PRO A 109 -1.67 3.64 6.34
N ARG A 110 -0.51 3.94 5.77
CA ARG A 110 0.22 5.15 6.11
C ARG A 110 -0.44 6.37 5.47
N THR A 111 -1.14 7.17 6.26
CA THR A 111 -1.85 8.37 5.79
C THR A 111 -1.07 9.68 5.98
N TYR A 112 0.06 9.64 6.67
CA TYR A 112 0.92 10.80 6.83
C TYR A 112 1.81 11.04 5.60
N GLY A 113 2.13 12.30 5.36
CA GLY A 113 2.85 12.70 4.14
C GLY A 113 1.94 12.90 2.93
N LEU A 114 0.63 12.77 3.10
CA LEU A 114 -0.39 13.09 2.08
C LEU A 114 -0.52 14.61 1.82
N VAL A 115 0.38 15.42 2.36
CA VAL A 115 0.35 16.88 2.22
C VAL A 115 0.49 17.33 0.77
N SER A 116 0.83 16.44 -0.16
CA SER A 116 1.15 16.86 -1.52
C SER A 116 0.01 16.77 -2.53
N SER A 117 -0.50 15.58 -2.82
CA SER A 117 -1.48 15.45 -3.94
C SER A 117 -2.87 15.01 -3.48
N GLU A 118 -2.94 14.14 -2.49
CA GLU A 118 -4.21 13.54 -2.08
C GLU A 118 -5.04 14.47 -1.23
N THR A 119 -4.41 15.27 -0.33
CA THR A 119 -5.13 16.33 0.40
C THR A 119 -5.64 17.44 -0.50
N ARG A 120 -5.09 17.62 -1.71
CA ARG A 120 -5.64 18.58 -2.70
C ARG A 120 -6.97 18.12 -3.29
N THR A 121 -7.25 16.84 -3.26
CA THR A 121 -8.52 16.30 -3.75
C THR A 121 -9.66 16.47 -2.76
N LEU A 122 -9.36 16.54 -1.44
CA LEU A 122 -10.36 16.68 -0.41
C LEU A 122 -11.28 17.90 -0.61
N PRO A 123 -10.77 19.12 -0.83
CA PRO A 123 -11.64 20.27 -1.09
C PRO A 123 -12.48 20.13 -2.36
N LYS A 124 -11.93 19.49 -3.40
CA LYS A 124 -12.68 19.24 -4.63
C LYS A 124 -13.80 18.23 -4.42
N ASN A 125 -13.54 17.18 -3.66
CA ASN A 125 -14.54 16.17 -3.33
C ASN A 125 -15.64 16.76 -2.45
N THR A 126 -15.29 17.58 -1.45
CA THR A 126 -16.26 18.30 -0.62
C THR A 126 -17.13 19.21 -1.48
N ALA A 127 -16.55 20.05 -2.35
CA ALA A 127 -17.31 20.91 -3.24
C ALA A 127 -18.23 20.13 -4.20
N ALA A 128 -17.81 18.96 -4.67
CA ALA A 128 -18.66 18.09 -5.50
C ALA A 128 -19.88 17.55 -4.72
N LEU A 129 -19.66 17.15 -3.45
CA LEU A 129 -20.74 16.70 -2.57
C LEU A 129 -21.70 17.84 -2.21
N GLU A 130 -21.19 19.04 -1.91
CA GLU A 130 -22.01 20.24 -1.70
C GLU A 130 -22.89 20.54 -2.92
N ALA A 131 -22.31 20.55 -4.11
CA ALA A 131 -23.06 20.77 -5.34
C ALA A 131 -24.15 19.71 -5.57
N LEU A 132 -23.88 18.45 -5.24
CA LEU A 132 -24.86 17.36 -5.30
C LEU A 132 -26.00 17.58 -4.31
N CYS A 133 -25.69 17.95 -3.05
CA CYS A 133 -26.68 18.24 -2.01
C CYS A 133 -27.55 19.43 -2.38
N GLN A 134 -26.96 20.51 -2.89
CA GLN A 134 -27.70 21.69 -3.37
C GLN A 134 -28.62 21.37 -4.53
N ARG A 135 -28.19 20.48 -5.44
CA ARG A 135 -29.04 20.05 -6.57
C ARG A 135 -30.22 19.19 -6.15
N TYR A 136 -30.08 18.41 -5.07
CA TYR A 136 -31.10 17.48 -4.59
C TYR A 136 -31.34 17.63 -3.08
N PRO A 137 -31.84 18.80 -2.63
CA PRO A 137 -31.96 19.10 -1.21
C PRO A 137 -32.86 18.08 -0.50
N GLY A 138 -32.41 17.62 0.65
CA GLY A 138 -33.12 16.64 1.49
C GLY A 138 -33.14 15.20 0.93
N LYS A 139 -32.51 14.96 -0.24
CA LYS A 139 -32.49 13.61 -0.86
C LYS A 139 -31.12 12.93 -0.82
N VAL A 140 -30.07 13.65 -0.47
CA VAL A 140 -28.71 13.12 -0.43
C VAL A 140 -28.33 12.78 1.01
N ASN A 141 -27.98 11.53 1.23
CA ASN A 141 -27.38 11.08 2.47
C ASN A 141 -25.90 10.74 2.18
N VAL A 142 -24.98 11.31 2.95
CA VAL A 142 -23.55 11.08 2.85
C VAL A 142 -23.10 10.35 4.10
N MET A 143 -22.46 9.20 3.91
CA MET A 143 -21.79 8.45 4.96
C MET A 143 -20.35 8.26 4.53
N LEU A 144 -19.40 8.68 5.35
CA LEU A 144 -17.99 8.38 5.16
C LEU A 144 -17.56 7.42 6.27
N VAL A 145 -17.00 6.28 5.86
CA VAL A 145 -16.54 5.25 6.79
C VAL A 145 -15.19 5.64 7.34
N PRO A 146 -15.03 5.80 8.67
CA PRO A 146 -13.74 6.12 9.26
C PRO A 146 -12.74 5.00 9.04
N ALA A 147 -11.46 5.35 8.94
CA ALA A 147 -10.40 4.35 8.87
C ALA A 147 -10.28 3.58 10.19
N ALA A 148 -9.77 2.34 10.12
CA ALA A 148 -9.52 1.54 11.33
C ALA A 148 -8.62 2.27 12.35
N SER A 149 -7.69 3.12 11.89
CA SER A 149 -6.83 3.93 12.75
C SER A 149 -7.58 5.00 13.57
N ALA A 150 -8.73 5.47 13.11
CA ALA A 150 -9.57 6.40 13.87
C ALA A 150 -10.40 5.68 14.96
N ILE A 151 -10.79 4.42 14.70
CA ILE A 151 -11.58 3.61 15.66
C ILE A 151 -10.69 2.93 16.70
N TYR A 152 -9.46 2.55 16.33
CA TYR A 152 -8.48 1.87 17.19
C TYR A 152 -7.18 2.67 17.32
N PRO A 153 -7.22 3.95 17.77
CA PRO A 153 -6.01 4.76 17.89
C PRO A 153 -4.98 4.16 18.86
N GLU A 154 -5.43 3.39 19.86
CA GLU A 154 -4.58 2.68 20.81
C GLU A 154 -3.74 1.56 20.19
N ASN A 155 -4.14 1.06 19.03
CA ASN A 155 -3.42 0.02 18.30
C ASN A 155 -2.42 0.58 17.28
N VAL A 156 -2.50 1.87 16.98
CA VAL A 156 -1.55 2.54 16.07
C VAL A 156 -0.19 2.71 16.74
N PRO A 157 0.94 2.58 16.03
CA PRO A 157 2.26 2.88 16.59
C PRO A 157 2.33 4.29 17.18
N ALA A 158 2.95 4.42 18.34
CA ALA A 158 3.04 5.69 19.06
C ALA A 158 3.78 6.75 18.23
N GLY A 159 3.19 7.94 18.13
CA GLY A 159 3.79 9.05 17.40
C GLY A 159 3.68 8.96 15.88
N ALA A 160 2.96 8.00 15.34
CA ALA A 160 2.67 7.97 13.89
C ALA A 160 1.83 9.20 13.51
N PRO A 161 2.32 10.09 12.63
CA PRO A 161 1.63 11.32 12.27
C PRO A 161 0.50 11.03 11.26
N LEU A 162 -0.60 10.49 11.74
CA LEU A 162 -1.78 10.21 10.94
C LEU A 162 -2.53 11.51 10.55
N LEU A 163 -3.34 11.41 9.50
CA LEU A 163 -4.30 12.45 9.18
C LEU A 163 -5.30 12.60 10.34
N ASP A 164 -5.60 13.83 10.73
CA ASP A 164 -6.70 14.14 11.65
C ASP A 164 -8.03 13.93 10.91
N GLU A 165 -8.49 12.68 10.92
CA GLU A 165 -9.67 12.26 10.19
C GLU A 165 -10.94 12.80 10.84
N ASP A 166 -10.97 12.92 12.17
CA ASP A 166 -12.12 13.45 12.90
C ASP A 166 -12.41 14.89 12.49
N ARG A 167 -11.37 15.73 12.47
CA ARG A 167 -11.51 17.11 12.01
C ARG A 167 -12.02 17.22 10.57
N TYR A 168 -11.56 16.31 9.72
CA TYR A 168 -12.03 16.30 8.33
C TYR A 168 -13.50 15.88 8.23
N LEU A 169 -13.90 14.84 8.96
CA LEU A 169 -15.28 14.35 8.98
C LEU A 169 -16.24 15.40 9.55
N ASP A 170 -15.85 16.13 10.59
CA ASP A 170 -16.63 17.22 11.14
C ASP A 170 -16.83 18.34 10.10
N SER A 171 -15.75 18.77 9.45
CA SER A 171 -15.82 19.78 8.40
C SER A 171 -16.70 19.35 7.22
N LEU A 172 -16.63 18.07 6.83
CA LEU A 172 -17.47 17.51 5.77
C LEU A 172 -18.95 17.43 6.20
N SER A 173 -19.21 17.05 7.43
CA SER A 173 -20.56 17.05 8.01
C SER A 173 -21.20 18.42 7.93
N ASP A 174 -20.48 19.46 8.38
CA ASP A 174 -20.95 20.84 8.34
C ASP A 174 -21.24 21.31 6.89
N ALA A 175 -20.34 21.01 5.96
CA ALA A 175 -20.50 21.36 4.56
C ALA A 175 -21.72 20.68 3.91
N VAL A 176 -21.91 19.38 4.14
CA VAL A 176 -23.04 18.59 3.63
C VAL A 176 -24.37 19.11 4.19
N GLN A 177 -24.43 19.39 5.50
CA GLN A 177 -25.65 19.90 6.14
C GLN A 177 -25.99 21.31 5.66
N ALA A 178 -25.01 22.20 5.57
CA ALA A 178 -25.19 23.54 5.04
C ALA A 178 -25.67 23.54 3.57
N ALA A 179 -25.29 22.54 2.80
CA ALA A 179 -25.72 22.34 1.41
C ALA A 179 -27.10 21.64 1.28
N GLY A 180 -27.78 21.33 2.40
CA GLY A 180 -29.12 20.71 2.41
C GLY A 180 -29.08 19.18 2.28
N GLY A 181 -27.94 18.52 2.47
CA GLY A 181 -27.80 17.09 2.60
C GLY A 181 -27.91 16.59 4.04
N ARG A 182 -27.89 15.29 4.23
CA ARG A 182 -27.78 14.64 5.54
C ARG A 182 -26.43 13.92 5.64
N PHE A 183 -25.67 14.22 6.68
CA PHE A 183 -24.47 13.45 7.01
C PHE A 183 -24.83 12.37 8.04
N VAL A 184 -24.45 11.12 7.75
CA VAL A 184 -24.63 9.97 8.65
C VAL A 184 -23.28 9.67 9.30
N ASP A 185 -23.10 10.13 10.53
CA ASP A 185 -21.89 9.91 11.30
C ASP A 185 -21.95 8.57 12.01
N VAL A 186 -21.06 7.65 11.61
CA VAL A 186 -21.00 6.28 12.15
C VAL A 186 -19.86 6.09 13.16
N ARG A 187 -19.06 7.13 13.45
CA ARG A 187 -17.88 7.03 14.34
C ARG A 187 -18.28 6.52 15.73
N GLN A 188 -19.27 7.12 16.31
CA GLN A 188 -19.71 6.79 17.67
C GLN A 188 -20.26 5.35 17.74
N THR A 189 -21.05 4.96 16.76
CA THR A 189 -21.60 3.60 16.66
C THR A 189 -20.49 2.56 16.51
N LEU A 190 -19.53 2.79 15.60
CA LEU A 190 -18.42 1.87 15.41
C LEU A 190 -17.51 1.81 16.64
N THR A 191 -17.23 2.94 17.28
CA THR A 191 -16.44 2.98 18.52
C THR A 191 -17.12 2.21 19.66
N ALA A 192 -18.44 2.27 19.77
CA ALA A 192 -19.19 1.53 20.79
C ALA A 192 -19.10 -0.01 20.60
N HIS A 193 -18.82 -0.47 19.39
CA HIS A 193 -18.70 -1.88 19.05
C HIS A 193 -17.23 -2.31 18.75
N LYS A 194 -16.24 -1.50 19.14
CA LYS A 194 -14.84 -1.75 18.81
C LYS A 194 -14.26 -3.03 19.42
N ASP A 195 -14.89 -3.57 20.46
CA ASP A 195 -14.50 -4.84 21.07
C ASP A 195 -14.92 -6.05 20.24
N GLU A 196 -15.76 -5.85 19.23
CA GLU A 196 -16.16 -6.86 18.28
C GLU A 196 -15.24 -6.82 17.04
N TYR A 197 -15.33 -7.86 16.17
CA TYR A 197 -14.55 -7.92 14.95
C TYR A 197 -15.20 -7.09 13.84
N ILE A 198 -15.14 -5.76 13.96
CA ILE A 198 -15.78 -4.81 13.04
C ILE A 198 -14.86 -4.28 11.94
N TYR A 199 -13.54 -4.46 12.05
CA TYR A 199 -12.54 -4.20 11.01
C TYR A 199 -11.64 -5.41 10.82
N TYR A 200 -11.22 -5.63 9.57
CA TYR A 200 -10.19 -6.62 9.28
C TYR A 200 -8.84 -6.17 9.86
N ARG A 201 -8.03 -7.11 10.33
CA ARG A 201 -6.74 -6.76 10.95
C ARG A 201 -5.65 -6.45 9.93
N THR A 202 -5.68 -7.13 8.79
CA THR A 202 -4.66 -7.04 7.74
C THR A 202 -5.15 -6.37 6.46
N ASP A 203 -6.33 -5.77 6.52
CA ASP A 203 -6.98 -5.06 5.43
C ASP A 203 -7.57 -3.74 5.97
N HIS A 204 -7.68 -2.72 5.14
CA HIS A 204 -8.20 -1.41 5.51
C HIS A 204 -9.73 -1.32 5.57
N HIS A 205 -10.43 -2.38 5.21
CA HIS A 205 -11.88 -2.39 5.20
C HIS A 205 -12.48 -2.77 6.56
N TRP A 206 -13.69 -2.32 6.79
CA TRP A 206 -14.56 -2.87 7.82
C TRP A 206 -15.07 -4.26 7.45
N THR A 207 -15.53 -5.02 8.44
CA THR A 207 -16.18 -6.31 8.22
C THR A 207 -17.68 -6.11 7.91
N SER A 208 -18.36 -7.18 7.50
CA SER A 208 -19.82 -7.18 7.37
C SER A 208 -20.53 -6.79 8.69
N THR A 209 -19.94 -7.14 9.83
CA THR A 209 -20.45 -6.75 11.16
C THR A 209 -20.35 -5.23 11.35
N GLY A 210 -19.20 -4.62 11.02
CA GLY A 210 -19.05 -3.17 11.09
C GLY A 210 -20.03 -2.44 10.14
N ALA A 211 -20.15 -2.93 8.91
CA ALA A 211 -21.11 -2.39 7.95
C ALA A 211 -22.57 -2.50 8.44
N TYR A 212 -22.92 -3.60 9.11
CA TYR A 212 -24.25 -3.80 9.68
C TYR A 212 -24.57 -2.76 10.76
N TYR A 213 -23.63 -2.49 11.68
CA TYR A 213 -23.84 -1.47 12.70
C TYR A 213 -24.00 -0.06 12.11
N ALA A 214 -23.19 0.26 11.11
CA ALA A 214 -23.31 1.53 10.40
C ALA A 214 -24.64 1.65 9.62
N TYR A 215 -25.13 0.55 9.05
CA TYR A 215 -26.44 0.52 8.37
C TYR A 215 -27.62 0.78 9.32
N LYS A 216 -27.52 0.39 10.58
CA LYS A 216 -28.57 0.59 11.58
C LYS A 216 -28.68 2.01 12.12
N GLN A 217 -27.68 2.88 11.82
CA GLN A 217 -27.62 4.28 12.20
C GLN A 217 -28.60 5.13 11.36
#